data_27faf66fbae9db75ca525a530d09968a
#
_entry.id   27faf66fbae9db75ca525a530d09968a
#
_cell.length_a   1.000
_cell.length_b   1.000
_cell.length_c   1.000
_cell.angle_alpha   90.00
_cell.angle_beta   90.00
_cell.angle_gamma   90.00
#
_symmetry.space_group_name_H-M   'P 1'
#
loop_
_entity.id
_entity.type
_entity.pdbx_description
1 polymer ?
#
loop_
_entity_poly.entity_id
_entity_poly.type
_entity_poly.pdbx_seq_one_letter_code
_entity_poly.pdbx_strand_id
1 'polypeptide(L)'
;MKNNEIGIEIELKSPYEISLKRVVEALKVQGFGVLTQIDVQATLKDRLGEEFRPYSILGACNPRLAHRALTVSPSIGLMLPCNVTVEESYPGNTIVRLANPRTMLNLGGQDDPELSKIADEAYQRIKLVADALSAK
;
A
#
# COMPACT_ATOMS: atom_id res chain seq x y z
N MET A 1 2.41 -11.79 10.27
CA MET A 1 1.91 -11.32 8.97
C MET A 1 0.58 -11.99 8.67
N LYS A 2 -0.40 -11.19 8.33
CA LYS A 2 -1.73 -11.68 7.96
C LYS A 2 -1.98 -11.32 6.49
N ASN A 3 -2.53 -12.27 5.74
CA ASN A 3 -2.81 -12.06 4.32
C ASN A 3 -4.28 -12.39 4.06
N ASN A 4 -5.02 -11.44 3.51
CA ASN A 4 -6.41 -11.63 3.13
C ASN A 4 -6.70 -10.94 1.80
N GLU A 5 -7.97 -10.94 1.38
CA GLU A 5 -8.33 -10.37 0.08
C GLU A 5 -8.04 -8.88 -0.05
N ILE A 6 -8.18 -8.13 1.04
CA ILE A 6 -7.95 -6.68 0.97
C ILE A 6 -6.46 -6.34 0.98
N GLY A 7 -5.65 -7.10 1.70
CA GLY A 7 -4.23 -6.81 1.75
C GLY A 7 -3.43 -7.70 2.67
N ILE A 8 -2.16 -7.33 2.82
CA ILE A 8 -1.22 -8.00 3.71
C ILE A 8 -0.97 -7.07 4.90
N GLU A 9 -1.16 -7.58 6.11
CA GLU A 9 -0.96 -6.83 7.33
C GLU A 9 0.30 -7.31 8.05
N ILE A 10 1.13 -6.37 8.47
CA ILE A 10 2.40 -6.64 9.16
C ILE A 10 2.46 -5.79 10.41
N GLU A 11 2.85 -6.41 11.52
CA GLU A 11 3.10 -5.69 12.77
C GLU A 11 4.60 -5.48 12.93
N LEU A 12 4.99 -4.22 13.17
CA LEU A 12 6.40 -3.87 13.41
C LEU A 12 6.54 -3.39 14.84
N LYS A 13 7.44 -4.01 15.58
CA LYS A 13 7.79 -3.58 16.95
C LYS A 13 8.78 -2.42 16.85
N SER A 14 8.31 -1.31 16.34
CA SER A 14 9.11 -0.14 16.00
C SER A 14 8.23 1.10 16.07
N PRO A 15 8.80 2.26 16.47
CA PRO A 15 8.05 3.52 16.51
C PRO A 15 7.51 3.90 15.14
N TYR A 16 6.39 4.61 15.15
CA TYR A 16 5.68 5.03 13.95
C TYR A 16 6.58 5.74 12.93
N GLU A 17 7.35 6.74 13.36
CA GLU A 17 8.18 7.51 12.43
C GLU A 17 9.27 6.66 11.78
N ILE A 18 9.87 5.76 12.53
CA ILE A 18 10.90 4.86 12.02
C ILE A 18 10.27 3.86 11.04
N SER A 19 9.12 3.32 11.42
CA SER A 19 8.39 2.36 10.58
C SER A 19 7.97 2.98 9.26
N LEU A 20 7.51 4.23 9.30
CA LEU A 20 7.11 4.94 8.08
C LEU A 20 8.27 5.04 7.09
N LYS A 21 9.46 5.38 7.57
CA LYS A 21 10.66 5.45 6.73
C LYS A 21 11.04 4.08 6.16
N ARG A 22 10.95 3.05 6.99
CA ARG A 22 11.24 1.67 6.56
C ARG A 22 10.30 1.22 5.46
N VAL A 23 9.03 1.56 5.57
CA VAL A 23 8.02 1.21 4.56
C VAL A 23 8.34 1.88 3.23
N VAL A 24 8.65 3.17 3.25
CA VAL A 24 8.99 3.92 2.03
C VAL A 24 10.20 3.30 1.34
N GLU A 25 11.24 2.94 2.10
CA GLU A 25 12.45 2.34 1.54
C GLU A 25 12.19 0.93 1.00
N ALA A 26 11.42 0.12 1.70
CA ALA A 26 11.10 -1.23 1.25
C ALA A 26 10.29 -1.20 -0.05
N LEU A 27 9.36 -0.25 -0.16
CA LEU A 27 8.59 -0.05 -1.39
C LEU A 27 9.51 0.34 -2.55
N LYS A 28 10.42 1.26 -2.30
CA LYS A 28 11.34 1.76 -3.32
C LYS A 28 12.21 0.64 -3.91
N VAL A 29 12.68 -0.27 -3.07
CA VAL A 29 13.49 -1.41 -3.52
C VAL A 29 12.74 -2.25 -4.54
N GLN A 30 11.43 -2.35 -4.41
CA GLN A 30 10.60 -3.12 -5.34
C GLN A 30 10.01 -2.28 -6.48
N GLY A 31 10.48 -1.06 -6.65
CA GLY A 31 10.07 -0.21 -7.75
C GLY A 31 8.82 0.63 -7.48
N PHE A 32 8.36 0.69 -6.23
CA PHE A 32 7.20 1.49 -5.86
C PHE A 32 7.64 2.83 -5.28
N GLY A 33 7.35 3.91 -5.99
CA GLY A 33 7.55 5.26 -5.46
C GLY A 33 6.30 5.70 -4.71
N VAL A 34 6.49 6.43 -3.62
CA VAL A 34 5.37 7.02 -2.88
C VAL A 34 5.06 8.36 -3.52
N LEU A 35 3.91 8.46 -4.20
CA LEU A 35 3.49 9.66 -4.89
C LEU A 35 2.70 10.61 -4.01
N THR A 36 1.93 10.06 -3.08
CA THR A 36 1.07 10.83 -2.20
C THR A 36 1.17 10.29 -0.78
N GLN A 37 0.98 11.19 0.17
CA GLN A 37 0.91 10.80 1.58
C GLN A 37 -0.19 11.63 2.23
N ILE A 38 -1.16 10.94 2.82
CA ILE A 38 -2.26 11.57 3.54
C ILE A 38 -2.02 11.33 5.03
N ASP A 39 -1.89 12.42 5.78
CA ASP A 39 -1.81 12.35 7.24
C ASP A 39 -3.24 12.36 7.78
N VAL A 40 -3.74 11.18 8.11
CA VAL A 40 -5.13 11.02 8.56
C VAL A 40 -5.34 11.70 9.92
N GLN A 41 -4.37 11.58 10.82
CA GLN A 41 -4.44 12.23 12.13
C GLN A 41 -4.64 13.75 11.99
N ALA A 42 -3.79 14.38 11.18
CA ALA A 42 -3.86 15.82 10.96
C ALA A 42 -5.14 16.23 10.23
N THR A 43 -5.56 15.44 9.25
CA THR A 43 -6.75 15.72 8.47
C THR A 43 -8.01 15.68 9.32
N LEU A 44 -8.15 14.67 10.17
CA LEU A 44 -9.31 14.54 11.04
C LEU A 44 -9.35 15.64 12.09
N LYS A 45 -8.20 16.01 12.63
CA LYS A 45 -8.09 17.11 13.59
C LYS A 45 -8.49 18.45 12.94
N ASP A 46 -7.96 18.69 11.75
CA ASP A 46 -8.19 19.96 11.04
C ASP A 46 -9.65 20.08 10.57
N ARG A 47 -10.21 19.01 10.01
CA ARG A 47 -11.53 19.06 9.39
C ARG A 47 -12.69 18.84 10.34
N LEU A 48 -12.49 18.03 11.38
CA LEU A 48 -13.56 17.64 12.30
C LEU A 48 -13.28 18.03 13.75
N GLY A 49 -12.06 18.42 14.07
CA GLY A 49 -11.66 18.63 15.45
C GLY A 49 -11.56 17.33 16.25
N GLU A 50 -11.52 16.19 15.56
CA GLU A 50 -11.47 14.89 16.22
C GLU A 50 -10.02 14.43 16.41
N GLU A 51 -9.77 13.81 17.56
CA GLU A 51 -8.48 13.19 17.84
C GLU A 51 -8.41 11.81 17.19
N PHE A 52 -7.25 11.46 16.66
CA PHE A 52 -7.01 10.16 16.07
C PHE A 52 -5.55 9.78 16.27
N ARG A 53 -5.25 8.51 16.18
CA ARG A 53 -3.87 8.04 16.30
C ARG A 53 -3.06 8.40 15.06
N PRO A 54 -1.73 8.40 15.14
CA PRO A 54 -0.90 8.56 13.94
C PRO A 54 -1.25 7.50 12.91
N TYR A 55 -1.59 7.96 11.72
CA TYR A 55 -2.07 7.10 10.64
C TYR A 55 -1.77 7.80 9.31
N SER A 56 -1.03 7.14 8.44
CA SER A 56 -0.75 7.66 7.11
C SER A 56 -1.27 6.72 6.04
N ILE A 57 -1.80 7.29 4.96
CA ILE A 57 -2.14 6.54 3.76
C ILE A 57 -1.14 6.96 2.69
N LEU A 58 -0.35 6.00 2.21
CA LEU A 58 0.64 6.23 1.17
C LEU A 58 0.09 5.75 -0.16
N GLY A 59 0.16 6.59 -1.19
CA GLY A 59 -0.17 6.18 -2.54
C GLY A 59 1.09 5.71 -3.24
N ALA A 60 1.26 4.40 -3.37
CA ALA A 60 2.45 3.80 -3.95
C ALA A 60 2.21 3.43 -5.42
N CYS A 61 3.16 3.76 -6.27
CA CYS A 61 3.04 3.50 -7.71
C CYS A 61 4.31 2.84 -8.24
N ASN A 62 4.12 1.74 -8.96
CA ASN A 62 5.17 1.17 -9.79
C ASN A 62 4.88 1.64 -11.21
N PRO A 63 5.65 2.60 -11.75
CA PRO A 63 5.29 3.21 -13.03
C PRO A 63 5.18 2.24 -14.20
N ARG A 64 6.04 1.23 -14.24
CA ARG A 64 6.01 0.24 -15.33
C ARG A 64 4.73 -0.58 -15.30
N LEU A 65 4.33 -1.03 -14.11
CA LEU A 65 3.11 -1.80 -13.96
C LEU A 65 1.87 -0.93 -14.18
N ALA A 66 1.89 0.30 -13.67
CA ALA A 66 0.78 1.24 -13.85
C ALA A 66 0.59 1.58 -15.33
N HIS A 67 1.67 1.81 -16.04
CA HIS A 67 1.59 2.12 -17.47
C HIS A 67 0.97 0.97 -18.25
N ARG A 68 1.39 -0.27 -17.96
CA ARG A 68 0.83 -1.46 -18.61
C ARG A 68 -0.66 -1.61 -18.31
N ALA A 69 -1.04 -1.45 -17.04
CA ALA A 69 -2.42 -1.59 -16.62
C ALA A 69 -3.34 -0.55 -17.26
N LEU A 70 -2.91 0.70 -17.25
CA LEU A 70 -3.69 1.80 -17.83
C LEU A 70 -3.78 1.69 -19.36
N THR A 71 -2.78 1.13 -20.00
CA THR A 71 -2.80 0.90 -21.44
C THR A 71 -3.84 -0.17 -21.80
N VAL A 72 -3.95 -1.20 -20.97
CA VAL A 72 -4.96 -2.26 -21.18
C VAL A 72 -6.36 -1.74 -20.86
N SER A 73 -6.51 -1.03 -19.74
CA SER A 73 -7.82 -0.56 -19.28
C SER A 73 -7.68 0.79 -18.58
N PRO A 74 -7.99 1.90 -19.28
CA PRO A 74 -7.90 3.23 -18.66
C PRO A 74 -8.71 3.40 -17.39
N SER A 75 -9.83 2.67 -17.26
CA SER A 75 -10.68 2.76 -16.06
C SER A 75 -10.02 2.19 -14.83
N ILE A 76 -8.93 1.42 -14.98
CA ILE A 76 -8.23 0.87 -13.83
C ILE A 76 -7.61 1.98 -12.96
N GLY A 77 -7.49 3.19 -13.52
CA GLY A 77 -7.05 4.35 -12.74
C GLY A 77 -7.89 4.61 -11.51
N LEU A 78 -9.15 4.14 -11.52
CA LEU A 78 -10.01 4.23 -10.33
C LEU A 78 -9.50 3.37 -9.17
N MET A 79 -8.67 2.37 -9.46
CA MET A 79 -8.08 1.48 -8.46
C MET A 79 -6.62 1.81 -8.15
N LEU A 80 -6.13 2.92 -8.68
CA LEU A 80 -4.76 3.36 -8.48
C LEU A 80 -4.74 4.68 -7.70
N PRO A 81 -3.68 4.98 -6.96
CA PRO A 81 -2.48 4.16 -6.74
C PRO A 81 -2.75 3.02 -5.76
N CYS A 82 -1.78 2.10 -5.61
CA CYS A 82 -1.88 1.06 -4.59
C CYS A 82 -1.66 1.70 -3.22
N ASN A 83 -2.64 1.57 -2.34
CA ASN A 83 -2.54 2.17 -1.03
C ASN A 83 -1.75 1.31 -0.06
N VAL A 84 -0.97 1.98 0.76
CA VAL A 84 -0.25 1.39 1.87
C VAL A 84 -0.60 2.22 3.10
N THR A 85 -1.05 1.59 4.18
CA THR A 85 -1.36 2.31 5.40
C THR A 85 -0.34 2.00 6.48
N VAL A 86 0.01 3.03 7.25
CA VAL A 86 0.94 2.92 8.38
C VAL A 86 0.26 3.54 9.57
N GLU A 87 0.10 2.76 10.63
CA GLU A 87 -0.71 3.14 11.77
C GLU A 87 0.00 2.82 13.08
N GLU A 88 0.01 3.78 14.02
CA GLU A 88 0.49 3.50 15.37
C GLU A 88 -0.64 2.81 16.14
N SER A 89 -0.45 1.54 16.50
CA SER A 89 -1.44 0.83 17.31
C SER A 89 -1.30 1.20 18.79
N TYR A 90 -0.05 1.36 19.24
CA TYR A 90 0.32 1.94 20.54
C TYR A 90 1.79 2.37 20.42
N PRO A 91 2.27 3.23 21.34
CA PRO A 91 3.65 3.73 21.22
C PRO A 91 4.67 2.59 21.11
N GLY A 92 5.51 2.68 20.09
CA GLY A 92 6.53 1.67 19.81
C GLY A 92 6.05 0.48 19.00
N ASN A 93 4.77 0.47 18.58
CA ASN A 93 4.22 -0.61 17.76
C ASN A 93 3.43 -0.05 16.58
N THR A 94 3.75 -0.50 15.39
CA THR A 94 3.17 0.03 14.15
C THR A 94 2.56 -1.11 13.32
N ILE A 95 1.38 -0.86 12.78
CA ILE A 95 0.73 -1.79 11.86
C ILE A 95 0.84 -1.24 10.45
N VAL A 96 1.34 -2.05 9.55
CA VAL A 96 1.47 -1.71 8.13
C VAL A 96 0.55 -2.61 7.33
N ARG A 97 -0.23 -2.02 6.41
CA ARG A 97 -1.10 -2.77 5.52
C ARG A 97 -0.79 -2.41 4.08
N LEU A 98 -0.60 -3.43 3.27
CA LEU A 98 -0.29 -3.28 1.85
C LEU A 98 -1.47 -3.80 1.05
N ALA A 99 -2.08 -2.95 0.21
CA ALA A 99 -3.23 -3.37 -0.60
C ALA A 99 -2.85 -4.54 -1.51
N ASN A 100 -3.79 -5.46 -1.71
CA ASN A 100 -3.58 -6.62 -2.58
C ASN A 100 -3.87 -6.23 -4.03
N PRO A 101 -2.84 -6.15 -4.89
CA PRO A 101 -3.04 -5.74 -6.28
C PRO A 101 -3.95 -6.71 -7.07
N ARG A 102 -3.95 -7.98 -6.71
CA ARG A 102 -4.81 -8.97 -7.39
C ARG A 102 -6.28 -8.61 -7.20
N THR A 103 -6.64 -8.27 -5.97
CA THR A 103 -8.02 -7.87 -5.66
C THR A 103 -8.36 -6.54 -6.34
N MET A 104 -7.47 -5.55 -6.21
CA MET A 104 -7.73 -4.20 -6.73
C MET A 104 -7.88 -4.19 -8.25
N LEU A 105 -6.98 -4.85 -8.97
CA LEU A 105 -6.98 -4.82 -10.43
C LEU A 105 -8.07 -5.74 -11.02
N ASN A 106 -8.60 -6.67 -10.26
CA ASN A 106 -9.64 -7.58 -10.74
C ASN A 106 -11.05 -7.16 -10.35
N LEU A 107 -11.21 -6.13 -9.51
CA LEU A 107 -12.53 -5.67 -9.06
C LEU A 107 -13.41 -5.13 -10.18
N GLY A 108 -12.84 -4.69 -11.27
CA GLY A 108 -13.60 -4.14 -12.39
C GLY A 108 -14.33 -5.18 -13.23
N GLY A 109 -14.37 -6.43 -12.81
CA GLY A 109 -14.98 -7.50 -13.58
C GLY A 109 -14.20 -7.80 -14.86
N GLN A 110 -12.93 -7.52 -14.84
CA GLN A 110 -12.06 -7.65 -16.00
C GLN A 110 -11.48 -9.06 -16.03
N ASP A 111 -11.98 -9.88 -16.93
CA ASP A 111 -11.37 -11.19 -17.19
C ASP A 111 -10.27 -11.05 -18.23
N ASP A 112 -9.55 -9.94 -18.19
CA ASP A 112 -8.47 -9.68 -19.13
C ASP A 112 -7.21 -10.40 -18.66
N PRO A 113 -6.68 -11.35 -19.49
CA PRO A 113 -5.49 -12.09 -19.10
C PRO A 113 -4.27 -11.21 -18.88
N GLU A 114 -4.17 -10.10 -19.59
CA GLU A 114 -3.04 -9.18 -19.43
C GLU A 114 -3.11 -8.47 -18.08
N LEU A 115 -4.30 -8.01 -17.66
CA LEU A 115 -4.48 -7.42 -16.35
C LEU A 115 -4.17 -8.41 -15.23
N SER A 116 -4.56 -9.67 -15.42
CA SER A 116 -4.26 -10.71 -14.44
C SER A 116 -2.76 -10.93 -14.28
N LYS A 117 -2.00 -10.89 -15.37
CA LYS A 117 -0.54 -11.00 -15.32
C LYS A 117 0.08 -9.81 -14.59
N ILE A 118 -0.41 -8.62 -14.88
CA ILE A 118 0.09 -7.40 -14.23
C ILE A 118 -0.21 -7.46 -12.73
N ALA A 119 -1.42 -7.88 -12.37
CA ALA A 119 -1.83 -8.01 -10.98
C ALA A 119 -0.95 -9.02 -10.23
N ASP A 120 -0.64 -10.16 -10.87
CA ASP A 120 0.23 -11.17 -10.28
C ASP A 120 1.64 -10.66 -10.09
N GLU A 121 2.19 -9.96 -11.06
CA GLU A 121 3.52 -9.36 -10.95
C GLU A 121 3.56 -8.33 -9.84
N ALA A 122 2.56 -7.46 -9.77
CA ALA A 122 2.44 -6.47 -8.71
C ALA A 122 2.35 -7.15 -7.34
N TYR A 123 1.56 -8.20 -7.24
CA TYR A 123 1.41 -8.95 -5.99
C TYR A 123 2.75 -9.54 -5.54
N GLN A 124 3.51 -10.14 -6.45
CA GLN A 124 4.81 -10.71 -6.10
C GLN A 124 5.76 -9.65 -5.54
N ARG A 125 5.76 -8.45 -6.12
CA ARG A 125 6.59 -7.35 -5.63
C ARG A 125 6.11 -6.84 -4.27
N ILE A 126 4.81 -6.71 -4.08
CA ILE A 126 4.23 -6.31 -2.79
C ILE A 126 4.55 -7.37 -1.72
N LYS A 127 4.50 -8.65 -2.08
CA LYS A 127 4.87 -9.73 -1.17
C LYS A 127 6.32 -9.61 -0.73
N LEU A 128 7.22 -9.24 -1.65
CA LEU A 128 8.62 -9.01 -1.32
C LEU A 128 8.80 -7.81 -0.37
N VAL A 129 7.99 -6.76 -0.54
CA VAL A 129 7.98 -5.63 0.40
C VAL A 129 7.58 -6.13 1.80
N ALA A 130 6.50 -6.92 1.86
CA ALA A 130 6.03 -7.48 3.12
C ALA A 130 7.08 -8.36 3.79
N ASP A 131 7.74 -9.22 3.00
CA ASP A 131 8.79 -10.10 3.51
C ASP A 131 9.97 -9.30 4.06
N ALA A 132 10.37 -8.24 3.36
CA ALA A 132 11.48 -7.38 3.80
C ALA A 132 11.15 -6.69 5.13
N LEU A 133 9.91 -6.21 5.30
CA LEU A 133 9.49 -5.56 6.54
C LEU A 133 9.40 -6.57 7.69
N SER A 134 8.95 -7.78 7.41
CA SER A 134 8.82 -8.84 8.44
C SER A 134 10.16 -9.40 8.88
N ALA A 135 11.18 -9.32 8.05
CA ALA A 135 12.47 -9.93 8.32
C ALA A 135 13.33 -9.15 9.30
N LYS A 136 13.01 -7.94 9.64
CA LYS A 136 13.81 -7.05 10.48
C LYS A 136 15.04 -6.56 9.80
#